data_8d16a6e61114a35b873c3bffda03552b
#
_entry.id   8d16a6e61114a35b873c3bffda03552b
#
_cell.length_a   1.000
_cell.length_b   1.000
_cell.length_c   1.000
_cell.angle_alpha   90.00
_cell.angle_beta   90.00
_cell.angle_gamma   90.00
#
_symmetry.space_group_name_H-M   'P 1'
#
loop_
_entity.id
_entity.type
_entity.pdbx_description
1 polymer ?
#
loop_
_entity_poly.entity_id
_entity_poly.type
_entity_poly.pdbx_seq_one_letter_code
_entity_poly.pdbx_strand_id
1 'polypeptide(L)'
;MIHKFASKEIHFLKTESDGYPIQPPATFFSDLLLDRTVQVETLNSRLVSADIPGDDFICAVVQISGTVPGKTKERATDIFETCFDSVLDKKRGIWERLDDTSFALVFWDYVKEENGFRLISLLKEKISTALKADILMGIAAFPFHNFERCEVLGNALKAIDHAAFFGPNHMIYFDAVSLNISGDRFYQLNHYDKAIKEYKRGLEIEPKNINLINSLGVCYGVIDEIDQAKKEFEKAIAINPKEVMVIYNIGLIHRINEEEDRAVRYLKKAHGIDP
;
A
#
# COMPACT_ATOMS: atom_id res chain seq x y z
N MET A 1 -14.05 38.55 20.50
CA MET A 1 -14.42 37.30 19.76
C MET A 1 -13.13 36.67 19.32
N ILE A 2 -12.70 35.65 20.04
CA ILE A 2 -11.47 34.90 19.70
C ILE A 2 -11.86 33.97 18.55
N HIS A 3 -11.29 34.19 17.36
CA HIS A 3 -11.44 33.26 16.24
C HIS A 3 -10.76 31.94 16.64
N LYS A 4 -11.54 30.93 17.03
CA LYS A 4 -11.06 29.56 17.02
C LYS A 4 -10.70 29.23 15.58
N PHE A 5 -9.43 29.02 15.28
CA PHE A 5 -9.04 28.46 14.00
C PHE A 5 -9.68 27.08 13.90
N ALA A 6 -10.53 26.89 12.89
CA ALA A 6 -11.04 25.55 12.60
C ALA A 6 -9.85 24.67 12.21
N SER A 7 -9.80 23.44 12.69
CA SER A 7 -8.73 22.46 12.37
C SER A 7 -8.50 22.31 10.85
N LYS A 8 -9.50 22.61 10.04
CA LYS A 8 -9.46 22.64 8.58
C LYS A 8 -8.55 23.73 7.97
N GLU A 9 -8.17 24.75 8.74
CA GLU A 9 -7.25 25.81 8.30
C GLU A 9 -5.79 25.50 8.65
N ILE A 10 -5.53 24.42 9.36
CA ILE A 10 -4.21 23.99 9.80
C ILE A 10 -3.75 22.82 8.94
N HIS A 11 -2.69 23.03 8.19
CA HIS A 11 -2.08 21.99 7.37
C HIS A 11 -1.01 21.24 8.17
N PHE A 12 -1.37 20.06 8.68
CA PHE A 12 -0.38 19.14 9.23
C PHE A 12 0.54 18.63 8.13
N LEU A 13 1.82 18.54 8.43
CA LEU A 13 2.80 17.98 7.50
C LEU A 13 2.77 16.46 7.59
N LYS A 14 2.50 15.83 6.46
CA LYS A 14 2.77 14.40 6.26
C LYS A 14 4.22 14.24 5.83
N THR A 15 4.84 13.19 6.30
CA THR A 15 6.13 12.76 5.77
C THR A 15 5.92 12.42 4.30
N GLU A 16 6.42 13.27 3.41
CA GLU A 16 6.67 12.80 2.05
C GLU A 16 7.68 11.69 2.22
N SER A 17 7.35 10.51 1.71
CA SER A 17 8.18 9.31 1.91
C SER A 17 9.61 9.59 1.45
N ASP A 18 10.48 9.97 2.38
CA ASP A 18 11.91 10.13 2.17
C ASP A 18 12.47 8.78 1.72
N GLY A 19 12.63 8.62 0.43
CA GLY A 19 13.11 7.38 -0.19
C GLY A 19 12.39 6.97 -1.47
N TYR A 20 11.27 7.60 -1.79
CA TYR A 20 10.61 7.37 -3.08
C TYR A 20 10.80 8.58 -4.01
N PRO A 21 11.80 8.55 -4.89
CA PRO A 21 12.12 9.69 -5.78
C PRO A 21 11.12 9.86 -6.92
N ILE A 22 10.02 9.12 -6.92
CA ILE A 22 9.10 9.02 -8.06
C ILE A 22 7.73 9.54 -7.67
N GLN A 23 7.10 10.29 -8.59
CA GLN A 23 5.73 10.77 -8.43
C GLN A 23 4.77 9.59 -8.23
N PRO A 24 3.72 9.75 -7.39
CA PRO A 24 2.72 8.71 -7.22
C PRO A 24 2.14 8.31 -8.58
N PRO A 25 1.77 7.03 -8.77
CA PRO A 25 1.18 6.57 -10.01
C PRO A 25 -0.11 7.36 -10.31
N ALA A 26 -0.36 7.63 -11.58
CA ALA A 26 -1.56 8.36 -12.02
C ALA A 26 -2.86 7.62 -11.65
N THR A 27 -2.79 6.29 -11.54
CA THR A 27 -3.89 5.40 -11.15
C THR A 27 -3.38 4.40 -10.12
N PHE A 28 -4.18 4.17 -9.09
CA PHE A 28 -3.91 3.16 -8.08
C PHE A 28 -4.67 1.87 -8.40
N PHE A 29 -3.99 0.73 -8.33
CA PHE A 29 -4.61 -0.59 -8.53
C PHE A 29 -5.58 -0.93 -7.40
N SER A 30 -5.32 -0.48 -6.19
CA SER A 30 -6.24 -0.63 -5.07
C SER A 30 -7.58 0.09 -5.29
N ASP A 31 -7.67 1.03 -6.24
CA ASP A 31 -8.94 1.64 -6.64
C ASP A 31 -9.90 0.60 -7.26
N LEU A 32 -9.38 -0.50 -7.86
CA LEU A 32 -10.20 -1.63 -8.33
C LEU A 32 -11.05 -2.27 -7.23
N LEU A 33 -10.60 -2.19 -5.96
CA LEU A 33 -11.36 -2.63 -4.81
C LEU A 33 -12.54 -1.69 -4.48
N LEU A 34 -12.40 -0.41 -4.84
CA LEU A 34 -13.46 0.58 -4.65
C LEU A 34 -14.56 0.40 -5.70
N ASP A 35 -14.18 0.08 -6.93
CA ASP A 35 -15.09 -0.08 -8.07
C ASP A 35 -15.79 -1.44 -8.09
N ARG A 36 -15.42 -2.37 -7.18
CA ARG A 36 -16.00 -3.72 -7.05
C ARG A 36 -16.20 -4.38 -8.40
N THR A 37 -15.13 -4.50 -9.18
CA THR A 37 -15.22 -5.16 -10.48
C THR A 37 -15.61 -6.64 -10.32
N VAL A 38 -16.42 -7.17 -11.23
CA VAL A 38 -16.91 -8.57 -11.20
C VAL A 38 -15.74 -9.54 -11.10
N GLN A 39 -14.61 -9.25 -11.75
CA GLN A 39 -13.43 -10.09 -11.73
C GLN A 39 -12.79 -10.17 -10.34
N VAL A 40 -12.69 -9.03 -9.65
CA VAL A 40 -12.16 -8.97 -8.28
C VAL A 40 -13.07 -9.72 -7.31
N GLU A 41 -14.39 -9.53 -7.43
CA GLU A 41 -15.36 -10.25 -6.60
C GLU A 41 -15.34 -11.76 -6.86
N THR A 42 -15.22 -12.16 -8.14
CA THR A 42 -15.13 -13.57 -8.51
C THR A 42 -13.90 -14.23 -7.91
N LEU A 43 -12.72 -13.60 -8.05
CA LEU A 43 -11.48 -14.13 -7.50
C LEU A 43 -11.53 -14.17 -5.97
N ASN A 44 -12.03 -13.12 -5.32
CA ASN A 44 -12.21 -13.12 -3.87
C ASN A 44 -13.16 -14.23 -3.39
N SER A 45 -14.26 -14.45 -4.10
CA SER A 45 -15.20 -15.53 -3.77
C SER A 45 -14.52 -16.89 -3.88
N ARG A 46 -13.69 -17.13 -4.88
CA ARG A 46 -12.89 -18.35 -5.03
C ARG A 46 -11.84 -18.50 -3.92
N LEU A 47 -11.22 -17.41 -3.50
CA LEU A 47 -10.27 -17.40 -2.36
C LEU A 47 -10.95 -17.76 -1.03
N VAL A 48 -12.20 -17.35 -0.86
CA VAL A 48 -12.98 -17.58 0.37
C VAL A 48 -13.63 -18.98 0.36
N SER A 49 -14.08 -19.47 -0.81
CA SER A 49 -14.91 -20.67 -0.93
C SER A 49 -14.17 -22.00 -0.76
N ALA A 50 -12.93 -21.99 -0.32
CA ALA A 50 -12.10 -23.20 -0.16
C ALA A 50 -11.81 -23.99 -1.46
N ASP A 51 -12.08 -23.45 -2.64
CA ASP A 51 -11.63 -24.04 -3.91
C ASP A 51 -10.09 -24.06 -4.02
N ILE A 52 -9.42 -23.33 -3.12
CA ILE A 52 -7.97 -23.37 -2.96
C ILE A 52 -7.64 -24.32 -1.82
N PRO A 53 -7.12 -25.50 -2.13
CA PRO A 53 -6.72 -26.45 -1.12
C PRO A 53 -5.50 -25.92 -0.36
N GLY A 54 -5.48 -26.12 0.95
CA GLY A 54 -4.36 -25.74 1.83
C GLY A 54 -4.59 -24.44 2.60
N ASP A 55 -3.83 -24.36 3.70
CA ASP A 55 -3.86 -23.22 4.62
C ASP A 55 -2.85 -22.14 4.23
N ASP A 56 -2.03 -22.39 3.19
CA ASP A 56 -1.00 -21.47 2.73
C ASP A 56 -1.04 -21.30 1.21
N PHE A 57 -1.01 -20.04 0.78
CA PHE A 57 -0.99 -19.69 -0.63
C PHE A 57 -0.37 -18.30 -0.86
N ILE A 58 0.01 -18.03 -2.09
CA ILE A 58 0.47 -16.72 -2.56
C ILE A 58 -0.52 -16.19 -3.58
N CYS A 59 -0.90 -14.93 -3.43
CA CYS A 59 -1.62 -14.15 -4.42
C CYS A 59 -0.67 -13.11 -5.01
N ALA A 60 -0.62 -13.01 -6.33
CA ALA A 60 0.11 -11.95 -7.00
C ALA A 60 -0.78 -11.23 -8.01
N VAL A 61 -0.62 -9.92 -8.09
CA VAL A 61 -1.20 -9.08 -9.13
C VAL A 61 -0.08 -8.66 -10.06
N VAL A 62 -0.32 -8.84 -11.35
CA VAL A 62 0.64 -8.58 -12.43
C VAL A 62 0.06 -7.51 -13.33
N GLN A 63 0.82 -6.45 -13.58
CA GLN A 63 0.52 -5.46 -14.60
C GLN A 63 1.57 -5.47 -15.69
N ILE A 64 1.12 -5.49 -16.92
CA ILE A 64 1.94 -5.33 -18.11
C ILE A 64 1.96 -3.85 -18.47
N SER A 65 3.12 -3.21 -18.36
CA SER A 65 3.29 -1.79 -18.66
C SER A 65 3.77 -1.58 -20.09
N GLY A 66 3.26 -0.52 -20.72
CA GLY A 66 3.65 -0.13 -22.10
C GLY A 66 2.74 -0.66 -23.19
N THR A 67 2.84 -0.06 -24.35
CA THR A 67 2.17 -0.54 -25.56
C THR A 67 2.89 -1.78 -26.05
N VAL A 68 2.21 -2.93 -26.05
CA VAL A 68 2.72 -4.16 -26.66
C VAL A 68 2.49 -4.06 -28.16
N PRO A 69 3.49 -3.68 -28.98
CA PRO A 69 3.28 -3.40 -30.39
C PRO A 69 2.75 -4.62 -31.13
N GLY A 70 1.64 -4.47 -31.85
CA GLY A 70 1.08 -5.53 -32.72
C GLY A 70 0.48 -6.74 -31.98
N LYS A 71 0.20 -6.61 -30.66
CA LYS A 71 -0.43 -7.69 -29.90
C LYS A 71 -1.83 -7.28 -29.46
N THR A 72 -2.83 -8.11 -29.83
CA THR A 72 -4.20 -7.97 -29.34
C THR A 72 -4.30 -8.38 -27.87
N LYS A 73 -5.39 -7.98 -27.21
CA LYS A 73 -5.71 -8.38 -25.82
C LYS A 73 -5.67 -9.89 -25.63
N GLU A 74 -6.21 -10.63 -26.61
CA GLU A 74 -6.23 -12.10 -26.61
C GLU A 74 -4.82 -12.67 -26.59
N ARG A 75 -3.91 -12.12 -27.39
CA ARG A 75 -2.52 -12.59 -27.47
C ARG A 75 -1.74 -12.33 -26.17
N ALA A 76 -2.03 -11.27 -25.45
CA ALA A 76 -1.41 -11.01 -24.13
C ALA A 76 -1.89 -12.06 -23.12
N THR A 77 -3.18 -12.41 -23.14
CA THR A 77 -3.77 -13.47 -22.31
C THR A 77 -3.16 -14.84 -22.61
N ASP A 78 -3.07 -15.22 -23.90
CA ASP A 78 -2.47 -16.50 -24.31
C ASP A 78 -1.00 -16.63 -23.89
N ILE A 79 -0.24 -15.54 -23.99
CA ILE A 79 1.16 -15.51 -23.55
C ILE A 79 1.23 -15.62 -22.01
N PHE A 80 0.39 -14.90 -21.29
CA PHE A 80 0.33 -15.00 -19.83
C PHE A 80 0.00 -16.43 -19.41
N GLU A 81 -1.02 -17.04 -19.97
CA GLU A 81 -1.41 -18.44 -19.71
C GLU A 81 -0.26 -19.39 -19.99
N THR A 82 0.38 -19.27 -21.15
CA THR A 82 1.54 -20.10 -21.52
C THR A 82 2.69 -19.96 -20.52
N CYS A 83 3.00 -18.74 -20.09
CA CYS A 83 4.03 -18.47 -19.08
C CYS A 83 3.64 -19.08 -17.72
N PHE A 84 2.39 -18.87 -17.30
CA PHE A 84 1.85 -19.42 -16.07
C PHE A 84 1.97 -20.94 -16.04
N ASP A 85 1.46 -21.62 -17.07
CA ASP A 85 1.50 -23.07 -17.21
C ASP A 85 2.92 -23.66 -17.26
N SER A 86 3.89 -22.86 -17.74
CA SER A 86 5.28 -23.28 -17.81
C SER A 86 6.04 -23.19 -16.49
N VAL A 87 5.51 -22.45 -15.52
CA VAL A 87 6.13 -22.16 -14.21
C VAL A 87 5.38 -22.82 -13.06
N LEU A 88 4.07 -22.79 -13.13
CA LEU A 88 3.18 -23.28 -12.06
C LEU A 88 2.40 -24.51 -12.56
N ASP A 89 2.22 -25.49 -11.68
CA ASP A 89 1.36 -26.63 -11.95
C ASP A 89 -0.10 -26.15 -11.98
N LYS A 90 -0.83 -26.40 -13.07
CA LYS A 90 -2.26 -26.08 -13.22
C LYS A 90 -3.15 -26.62 -12.10
N LYS A 91 -2.68 -27.67 -11.40
CA LYS A 91 -3.38 -28.24 -10.24
C LYS A 91 -3.13 -27.48 -8.94
N ARG A 92 -2.17 -26.55 -8.95
CA ARG A 92 -1.73 -25.80 -7.77
C ARG A 92 -1.81 -24.29 -7.95
N GLY A 93 -2.53 -23.84 -8.97
CA GLY A 93 -2.70 -22.40 -9.20
C GLY A 93 -3.92 -22.10 -10.06
N ILE A 94 -4.43 -20.91 -9.86
CA ILE A 94 -5.51 -20.31 -10.65
C ILE A 94 -5.11 -18.90 -11.01
N TRP A 95 -5.66 -18.38 -12.09
CA TRP A 95 -5.51 -16.98 -12.45
C TRP A 95 -6.80 -16.42 -13.02
N GLU A 96 -6.93 -15.11 -12.95
CA GLU A 96 -8.03 -14.33 -13.53
C GLU A 96 -7.48 -13.07 -14.17
N ARG A 97 -8.09 -12.65 -15.24
CA ARG A 97 -7.80 -11.36 -15.85
C ARG A 97 -8.61 -10.28 -15.15
N LEU A 98 -7.94 -9.24 -14.65
CA LEU A 98 -8.61 -8.12 -13.98
C LEU A 98 -9.04 -7.04 -14.95
N ASP A 99 -8.17 -6.70 -15.91
CA ASP A 99 -8.43 -5.75 -16.99
C ASP A 99 -7.59 -6.10 -18.24
N ASP A 100 -7.46 -5.16 -19.17
CA ASP A 100 -6.75 -5.37 -20.45
C ASP A 100 -5.25 -5.68 -20.30
N THR A 101 -4.65 -5.25 -19.21
CA THR A 101 -3.20 -5.32 -18.95
C THR A 101 -2.85 -5.99 -17.63
N SER A 102 -3.87 -6.30 -16.81
CA SER A 102 -3.67 -6.77 -15.44
C SER A 102 -4.26 -8.15 -15.21
N PHE A 103 -3.52 -8.95 -14.47
CA PHE A 103 -3.89 -10.33 -14.12
C PHE A 103 -3.67 -10.52 -12.62
N ALA A 104 -4.52 -11.32 -12.00
CA ALA A 104 -4.29 -11.84 -10.67
C ALA A 104 -4.12 -13.36 -10.74
N LEU A 105 -3.22 -13.86 -9.93
CA LEU A 105 -2.95 -15.29 -9.84
C LEU A 105 -2.83 -15.69 -8.37
N VAL A 106 -3.22 -16.93 -8.10
CA VAL A 106 -3.08 -17.55 -6.78
C VAL A 106 -2.50 -18.93 -6.97
N PHE A 107 -1.54 -19.27 -6.15
CA PHE A 107 -0.96 -20.61 -6.14
C PHE A 107 -0.62 -21.04 -4.72
N TRP A 108 -0.69 -22.35 -4.47
CA TRP A 108 -0.56 -22.97 -3.14
C TRP A 108 0.48 -24.07 -3.14
N ASP A 109 0.82 -24.57 -1.96
CA ASP A 109 1.86 -25.58 -1.71
C ASP A 109 3.30 -25.14 -1.99
N TYR A 110 3.57 -23.82 -2.05
CA TYR A 110 4.90 -23.28 -2.33
C TYR A 110 5.39 -22.26 -1.29
N VAL A 111 4.53 -21.91 -0.30
CA VAL A 111 4.80 -20.78 0.61
C VAL A 111 5.89 -21.08 1.62
N LYS A 112 6.06 -22.35 2.04
CA LYS A 112 7.00 -22.76 3.10
C LYS A 112 8.46 -22.78 2.68
N GLU A 113 8.75 -22.54 1.42
CA GLU A 113 10.10 -22.65 0.88
C GLU A 113 10.45 -21.40 0.06
N GLU A 114 11.73 -21.08 -0.07
CA GLU A 114 12.25 -20.08 -1.02
C GLU A 114 11.73 -20.27 -2.45
N ASN A 115 11.05 -21.39 -2.70
CA ASN A 115 10.47 -21.78 -3.98
C ASN A 115 9.38 -20.83 -4.46
N GLY A 116 8.50 -20.32 -3.59
CA GLY A 116 7.44 -19.40 -4.00
C GLY A 116 7.97 -18.09 -4.57
N PHE A 117 8.98 -17.50 -3.92
CA PHE A 117 9.65 -16.30 -4.41
C PHE A 117 10.34 -16.56 -5.77
N ARG A 118 11.05 -17.68 -5.87
CA ARG A 118 11.75 -18.05 -7.10
C ARG A 118 10.79 -18.29 -8.27
N LEU A 119 9.65 -18.94 -8.02
CA LEU A 119 8.64 -19.19 -9.05
C LEU A 119 8.02 -17.89 -9.56
N ILE A 120 7.68 -16.95 -8.67
CA ILE A 120 7.17 -15.63 -9.08
C ILE A 120 8.20 -14.84 -9.87
N SER A 121 9.44 -14.82 -9.43
CA SER A 121 10.53 -14.15 -10.16
C SER A 121 10.71 -14.72 -11.55
N LEU A 122 10.69 -16.05 -11.68
CA LEU A 122 10.77 -16.74 -12.95
C LEU A 122 9.55 -16.43 -13.85
N LEU A 123 8.35 -16.41 -13.28
CA LEU A 123 7.12 -16.04 -14.01
C LEU A 123 7.22 -14.62 -14.56
N LYS A 124 7.63 -13.66 -13.72
CA LYS A 124 7.84 -12.26 -14.12
C LYS A 124 8.82 -12.17 -15.30
N GLU A 125 9.98 -12.83 -15.19
CA GLU A 125 11.01 -12.83 -16.25
C GLU A 125 10.48 -13.41 -17.57
N LYS A 126 9.77 -14.54 -17.50
CA LYS A 126 9.18 -15.17 -18.69
C LYS A 126 8.13 -14.28 -19.36
N ILE A 127 7.23 -13.67 -18.59
CA ILE A 127 6.20 -12.75 -19.13
C ILE A 127 6.88 -11.53 -19.77
N SER A 128 7.83 -10.91 -19.06
CA SER A 128 8.56 -9.73 -19.57
C SER A 128 9.29 -10.04 -20.87
N THR A 129 9.97 -11.18 -20.94
CA THR A 129 10.70 -11.62 -22.13
C THR A 129 9.75 -11.91 -23.31
N ALA A 130 8.67 -12.64 -23.08
CA ALA A 130 7.73 -13.04 -24.12
C ALA A 130 6.91 -11.87 -24.68
N LEU A 131 6.57 -10.91 -23.81
CA LEU A 131 5.83 -9.70 -24.20
C LEU A 131 6.74 -8.56 -24.65
N LYS A 132 8.04 -8.57 -24.29
CA LYS A 132 8.96 -7.45 -24.42
C LYS A 132 8.40 -6.19 -23.78
N ALA A 133 7.88 -6.34 -22.56
CA ALA A 133 7.21 -5.31 -21.79
C ALA A 133 7.72 -5.32 -20.35
N ASP A 134 7.60 -4.17 -19.71
CA ASP A 134 7.88 -4.05 -18.28
C ASP A 134 6.74 -4.64 -17.46
N ILE A 135 7.08 -5.32 -16.38
CA ILE A 135 6.11 -6.01 -15.53
C ILE A 135 6.20 -5.45 -14.10
N LEU A 136 5.10 -4.90 -13.63
CA LEU A 136 4.91 -4.61 -12.21
C LEU A 136 4.22 -5.79 -11.55
N MET A 137 4.63 -6.11 -10.32
CA MET A 137 3.97 -7.14 -9.52
C MET A 137 3.82 -6.73 -8.06
N GLY A 138 2.62 -6.94 -7.53
CA GLY A 138 2.34 -6.88 -6.10
C GLY A 138 2.02 -8.28 -5.59
N ILE A 139 2.58 -8.67 -4.45
CA ILE A 139 2.50 -10.03 -3.93
C ILE A 139 2.04 -10.01 -2.48
N ALA A 140 1.10 -10.87 -2.14
CA ALA A 140 0.69 -11.11 -0.76
C ALA A 140 0.62 -12.62 -0.49
N ALA A 141 1.11 -13.04 0.66
CA ALA A 141 1.05 -14.42 1.10
C ALA A 141 -0.04 -14.60 2.17
N PHE A 142 -0.56 -15.81 2.29
CA PHE A 142 -1.40 -16.26 3.39
C PHE A 142 -0.80 -17.55 3.98
N PRO A 143 -0.73 -17.67 5.31
CA PRO A 143 -1.05 -16.65 6.32
C PRO A 143 0.02 -15.54 6.40
N PHE A 144 -0.40 -14.32 6.77
CA PHE A 144 0.49 -13.20 7.05
C PHE A 144 -0.10 -12.36 8.19
N HIS A 145 0.61 -12.24 9.31
CA HIS A 145 0.11 -11.59 10.51
C HIS A 145 -1.31 -12.05 10.88
N ASN A 146 -2.22 -11.11 11.15
CA ASN A 146 -3.63 -11.33 11.47
C ASN A 146 -4.57 -10.96 10.29
N PHE A 147 -4.04 -10.95 9.06
CA PHE A 147 -4.86 -10.73 7.88
C PHE A 147 -5.67 -11.97 7.53
N GLU A 148 -6.93 -11.73 7.15
CA GLU A 148 -7.82 -12.79 6.75
C GLU A 148 -7.58 -13.23 5.29
N ARG A 149 -8.01 -14.43 4.96
CA ARG A 149 -7.90 -15.01 3.61
C ARG A 149 -8.52 -14.13 2.54
N CYS A 150 -9.66 -13.50 2.82
CA CYS A 150 -10.35 -12.60 1.90
C CYS A 150 -9.64 -11.26 1.67
N GLU A 151 -8.66 -10.89 2.50
CA GLU A 151 -7.90 -9.65 2.36
C GLU A 151 -6.68 -9.79 1.42
N VAL A 152 -6.28 -11.02 1.07
CA VAL A 152 -5.00 -11.29 0.40
C VAL A 152 -4.92 -10.67 -0.99
N LEU A 153 -5.99 -10.74 -1.78
CA LEU A 153 -6.04 -10.05 -3.08
C LEU A 153 -5.92 -8.54 -2.91
N GLY A 154 -6.63 -7.96 -1.94
CA GLY A 154 -6.54 -6.54 -1.62
C GLY A 154 -5.13 -6.13 -1.20
N ASN A 155 -4.45 -6.99 -0.44
CA ASN A 155 -3.07 -6.76 -0.03
C ASN A 155 -2.09 -6.85 -1.21
N ALA A 156 -2.30 -7.77 -2.17
CA ALA A 156 -1.51 -7.82 -3.40
C ALA A 156 -1.72 -6.57 -4.28
N LEU A 157 -2.96 -6.03 -4.33
CA LEU A 157 -3.25 -4.77 -5.03
C LEU A 157 -2.58 -3.55 -4.37
N LYS A 158 -2.48 -3.52 -3.04
CA LYS A 158 -1.71 -2.48 -2.34
C LYS A 158 -0.21 -2.62 -2.56
N ALA A 159 0.28 -3.84 -2.64
CA ALA A 159 1.70 -4.10 -2.91
C ALA A 159 2.11 -3.69 -4.35
N ILE A 160 1.23 -3.84 -5.34
CA ILE A 160 1.55 -3.37 -6.70
C ILE A 160 1.51 -1.84 -6.78
N ASP A 161 0.65 -1.17 -6.02
CA ASP A 161 0.68 0.29 -5.87
C ASP A 161 2.02 0.73 -5.28
N HIS A 162 2.52 0.02 -4.25
CA HIS A 162 3.86 0.27 -3.69
C HIS A 162 4.96 0.03 -4.74
N ALA A 163 4.89 -1.04 -5.53
CA ALA A 163 5.85 -1.31 -6.60
C ALA A 163 5.91 -0.20 -7.65
N ALA A 164 4.77 0.45 -7.94
CA ALA A 164 4.68 1.52 -8.93
C ALA A 164 5.50 2.76 -8.57
N PHE A 165 5.76 3.02 -7.29
CA PHE A 165 6.64 4.12 -6.85
C PHE A 165 8.11 3.92 -7.24
N PHE A 166 8.55 2.71 -7.48
CA PHE A 166 9.92 2.43 -7.95
C PHE A 166 10.05 2.46 -9.47
N GLY A 167 8.93 2.64 -10.18
CA GLY A 167 8.90 2.64 -11.64
C GLY A 167 8.64 1.25 -12.24
N PRO A 168 8.81 1.11 -13.56
CA PRO A 168 8.52 -0.13 -14.27
C PRO A 168 9.42 -1.27 -13.80
N ASN A 169 8.97 -2.50 -13.99
CA ASN A 169 9.74 -3.73 -13.74
C ASN A 169 10.02 -4.08 -12.28
N HIS A 170 9.31 -3.49 -11.33
CA HIS A 170 9.46 -3.77 -9.91
C HIS A 170 8.46 -4.83 -9.41
N MET A 171 8.83 -5.47 -8.31
CA MET A 171 8.04 -6.48 -7.63
C MET A 171 8.16 -6.28 -6.12
N ILE A 172 7.04 -6.10 -5.45
CA ILE A 172 6.97 -5.83 -4.00
C ILE A 172 6.09 -6.86 -3.31
N TYR A 173 6.55 -7.35 -2.19
CA TYR A 173 5.75 -8.09 -1.23
C TYR A 173 4.99 -7.11 -0.33
N PHE A 174 3.73 -7.43 -0.06
CA PHE A 174 2.89 -6.67 0.84
C PHE A 174 3.53 -6.50 2.22
N ASP A 175 3.59 -5.27 2.67
CA ASP A 175 4.25 -4.83 3.89
C ASP A 175 3.53 -3.63 4.53
N ALA A 176 4.11 -3.09 5.61
CA ALA A 176 3.61 -1.91 6.29
C ALA A 176 3.62 -0.65 5.41
N VAL A 177 4.58 -0.54 4.46
CA VAL A 177 4.67 0.60 3.54
C VAL A 177 3.53 0.56 2.52
N SER A 178 3.16 -0.62 2.04
CA SER A 178 2.00 -0.82 1.17
C SER A 178 0.70 -0.32 1.83
N LEU A 179 0.57 -0.50 3.15
CA LEU A 179 -0.56 0.02 3.93
C LEU A 179 -0.47 1.54 4.15
N ASN A 180 0.74 2.09 4.30
CA ASN A 180 0.92 3.54 4.39
C ASN A 180 0.48 4.20 3.08
N ILE A 181 0.92 3.69 1.93
CA ILE A 181 0.54 4.18 0.60
C ILE A 181 -0.97 4.09 0.38
N SER A 182 -1.59 2.96 0.73
CA SER A 182 -3.05 2.80 0.66
C SER A 182 -3.78 3.79 1.56
N GLY A 183 -3.30 3.99 2.79
CA GLY A 183 -3.81 4.97 3.73
C GLY A 183 -3.70 6.40 3.18
N ASP A 184 -2.57 6.76 2.57
CA ASP A 184 -2.35 8.06 1.93
C ASP A 184 -3.30 8.27 0.75
N ARG A 185 -3.58 7.24 -0.03
CA ARG A 185 -4.60 7.29 -1.10
C ARG A 185 -5.98 7.58 -0.54
N PHE A 186 -6.41 6.87 0.50
CA PHE A 186 -7.69 7.15 1.16
C PHE A 186 -7.75 8.56 1.77
N TYR A 187 -6.65 9.02 2.37
CA TYR A 187 -6.55 10.39 2.89
C TYR A 187 -6.75 11.43 1.79
N GLN A 188 -6.10 11.27 0.61
CA GLN A 188 -6.27 12.16 -0.54
C GLN A 188 -7.71 12.19 -1.06
N LEU A 189 -8.43 11.07 -0.95
CA LEU A 189 -9.85 10.95 -1.30
C LEU A 189 -10.80 11.44 -0.19
N ASN A 190 -10.28 11.98 0.92
CA ASN A 190 -11.02 12.39 2.11
C ASN A 190 -11.79 11.24 2.82
N HIS A 191 -11.38 10.00 2.59
CA HIS A 191 -11.90 8.82 3.29
C HIS A 191 -11.07 8.53 4.56
N TYR A 192 -11.11 9.46 5.52
CA TYR A 192 -10.24 9.45 6.70
C TYR A 192 -10.42 8.23 7.60
N ASP A 193 -11.64 7.71 7.71
CA ASP A 193 -11.94 6.46 8.43
C ASP A 193 -11.19 5.24 7.85
N LYS A 194 -11.18 5.15 6.52
CA LYS A 194 -10.43 4.10 5.81
C LYS A 194 -8.92 4.32 5.94
N ALA A 195 -8.44 5.55 5.80
CA ALA A 195 -7.03 5.89 5.99
C ALA A 195 -6.53 5.48 7.39
N ILE A 196 -7.27 5.85 8.44
CA ILE A 196 -6.98 5.47 9.83
C ILE A 196 -6.90 3.94 9.98
N LYS A 197 -7.82 3.20 9.34
CA LYS A 197 -7.81 1.74 9.37
C LYS A 197 -6.52 1.18 8.75
N GLU A 198 -6.12 1.68 7.58
CA GLU A 198 -4.89 1.24 6.89
C GLU A 198 -3.65 1.53 7.74
N TYR A 199 -3.51 2.75 8.28
CA TYR A 199 -2.36 3.08 9.13
C TYR A 199 -2.29 2.23 10.38
N LYS A 200 -3.42 1.96 11.04
CA LYS A 200 -3.47 1.06 12.21
C LYS A 200 -3.03 -0.35 11.85
N ARG A 201 -3.50 -0.88 10.72
CA ARG A 201 -3.09 -2.21 10.24
C ARG A 201 -1.59 -2.23 9.91
N GLY A 202 -1.05 -1.14 9.34
CA GLY A 202 0.39 -1.01 9.12
C GLY A 202 1.19 -1.04 10.42
N LEU A 203 0.68 -0.40 11.48
CA LEU A 203 1.31 -0.40 12.80
C LEU A 203 1.19 -1.76 13.53
N GLU A 204 0.28 -2.66 13.14
CA GLU A 204 0.28 -4.06 13.59
C GLU A 204 1.47 -4.85 13.03
N ILE A 205 1.93 -4.50 11.81
CA ILE A 205 3.11 -5.10 11.18
C ILE A 205 4.39 -4.45 11.72
N GLU A 206 4.43 -3.10 11.72
CA GLU A 206 5.59 -2.31 12.15
C GLU A 206 5.20 -1.28 13.23
N PRO A 207 5.14 -1.67 14.51
CA PRO A 207 4.64 -0.81 15.59
C PRO A 207 5.44 0.49 15.83
N LYS A 208 6.68 0.55 15.33
CA LYS A 208 7.57 1.71 15.48
C LYS A 208 7.79 2.47 14.18
N ASN A 209 7.02 2.23 13.15
CA ASN A 209 7.12 2.96 11.89
C ASN A 209 6.61 4.39 12.08
N ILE A 210 7.55 5.35 12.06
CA ILE A 210 7.29 6.77 12.37
C ILE A 210 6.37 7.38 11.30
N ASN A 211 6.52 6.99 10.03
CA ASN A 211 5.69 7.52 8.94
C ASN A 211 4.22 7.14 9.15
N LEU A 212 3.94 5.89 9.50
CA LEU A 212 2.59 5.43 9.82
C LEU A 212 2.02 6.14 11.05
N ILE A 213 2.82 6.29 12.11
CA ILE A 213 2.39 7.00 13.33
C ILE A 213 2.09 8.47 13.02
N ASN A 214 2.96 9.14 12.24
CA ASN A 214 2.74 10.52 11.82
C ASN A 214 1.48 10.65 10.94
N SER A 215 1.33 9.80 9.93
CA SER A 215 0.16 9.79 9.05
C SER A 215 -1.15 9.57 9.81
N LEU A 216 -1.13 8.67 10.81
CA LEU A 216 -2.28 8.45 11.70
C LEU A 216 -2.58 9.69 12.54
N GLY A 217 -1.55 10.34 13.11
CA GLY A 217 -1.69 11.58 13.87
C GLY A 217 -2.27 12.72 13.02
N VAL A 218 -1.79 12.87 11.78
CA VAL A 218 -2.31 13.85 10.82
C VAL A 218 -3.79 13.59 10.51
N CYS A 219 -4.19 12.34 10.25
CA CYS A 219 -5.58 11.98 10.04
C CYS A 219 -6.46 12.39 11.22
N TYR A 220 -6.04 12.07 12.45
CA TYR A 220 -6.78 12.48 13.64
C TYR A 220 -6.89 14.00 13.76
N GLY A 221 -5.80 14.74 13.46
CA GLY A 221 -5.82 16.20 13.48
C GLY A 221 -6.84 16.79 12.48
N VAL A 222 -6.95 16.22 11.27
CA VAL A 222 -7.86 16.70 10.23
C VAL A 222 -9.33 16.46 10.57
N ILE A 223 -9.63 15.38 11.30
CA ILE A 223 -11.03 15.10 11.76
C ILE A 223 -11.34 15.69 13.15
N ASP A 224 -10.48 16.60 13.63
CA ASP A 224 -10.64 17.31 14.91
C ASP A 224 -10.50 16.45 16.19
N GLU A 225 -9.89 15.23 16.04
CA GLU A 225 -9.57 14.34 17.16
C GLU A 225 -8.20 14.72 17.75
N ILE A 226 -8.08 15.95 18.27
CA ILE A 226 -6.81 16.58 18.64
C ILE A 226 -6.04 15.80 19.72
N ASP A 227 -6.71 15.23 20.70
CA ASP A 227 -6.06 14.43 21.75
C ASP A 227 -5.44 13.13 21.19
N GLN A 228 -6.10 12.51 20.22
CA GLN A 228 -5.56 11.34 19.54
C GLN A 228 -4.35 11.71 18.67
N ALA A 229 -4.45 12.81 17.91
CA ALA A 229 -3.35 13.33 17.11
C ALA A 229 -2.10 13.60 17.99
N LYS A 230 -2.27 14.30 19.11
CA LYS A 230 -1.21 14.58 20.07
C LYS A 230 -0.54 13.31 20.57
N LYS A 231 -1.34 12.30 20.96
CA LYS A 231 -0.84 11.01 21.45
C LYS A 231 0.01 10.28 20.41
N GLU A 232 -0.40 10.26 19.14
CA GLU A 232 0.39 9.64 18.08
C GLU A 232 1.70 10.42 17.82
N PHE A 233 1.66 11.74 17.74
CA PHE A 233 2.88 12.53 17.58
C PHE A 233 3.86 12.39 18.76
N GLU A 234 3.36 12.28 20.00
CA GLU A 234 4.20 12.01 21.17
C GLU A 234 4.87 10.63 21.10
N LYS A 235 4.19 9.60 20.58
CA LYS A 235 4.78 8.28 20.29
C LYS A 235 5.91 8.40 19.26
N ALA A 236 5.68 9.12 18.17
CA ALA A 236 6.67 9.30 17.11
C ALA A 236 7.92 10.03 17.64
N ILE A 237 7.76 11.10 18.42
CA ILE A 237 8.88 11.82 19.07
C ILE A 237 9.65 10.95 20.07
N ALA A 238 8.97 10.06 20.76
CA ALA A 238 9.63 9.12 21.67
C ALA A 238 10.53 8.12 20.91
N ILE A 239 10.19 7.79 19.67
CA ILE A 239 11.00 6.93 18.80
C ILE A 239 12.15 7.72 18.16
N ASN A 240 11.85 8.87 17.55
CA ASN A 240 12.85 9.76 16.96
C ASN A 240 12.63 11.22 17.40
N PRO A 241 13.40 11.70 18.40
CA PRO A 241 13.27 13.08 18.91
C PRO A 241 13.69 14.19 17.93
N LYS A 242 14.22 13.81 16.76
CA LYS A 242 14.67 14.75 15.71
C LYS A 242 13.80 14.71 14.46
N GLU A 243 12.68 13.98 14.48
CA GLU A 243 11.76 13.90 13.35
C GLU A 243 11.07 15.26 13.12
N VAL A 244 11.50 15.97 12.09
CA VAL A 244 11.14 17.37 11.83
C VAL A 244 9.64 17.54 11.64
N MET A 245 9.04 16.70 10.80
CA MET A 245 7.60 16.77 10.49
C MET A 245 6.76 16.57 11.75
N VAL A 246 7.15 15.62 12.59
CA VAL A 246 6.44 15.35 13.85
C VAL A 246 6.60 16.48 14.83
N ILE A 247 7.83 17.06 14.97
CA ILE A 247 8.09 18.23 15.82
C ILE A 247 7.21 19.40 15.36
N TYR A 248 7.13 19.66 14.07
CA TYR A 248 6.29 20.69 13.50
C TYR A 248 4.81 20.44 13.83
N ASN A 249 4.31 19.22 13.60
CA ASN A 249 2.92 18.84 13.86
C ASN A 249 2.55 18.99 15.35
N ILE A 250 3.47 18.66 16.28
CA ILE A 250 3.27 18.95 17.71
C ILE A 250 3.14 20.46 17.97
N GLY A 251 3.95 21.27 17.28
CA GLY A 251 3.84 22.72 17.36
C GLY A 251 2.46 23.22 16.94
N LEU A 252 1.88 22.64 15.87
CA LEU A 252 0.52 22.94 15.44
C LEU A 252 -0.54 22.50 16.45
N ILE A 253 -0.40 21.33 17.08
CA ILE A 253 -1.29 20.87 18.16
C ILE A 253 -1.31 21.88 19.32
N HIS A 254 -0.12 22.33 19.75
CA HIS A 254 -0.05 23.37 20.81
C HIS A 254 -0.70 24.68 20.39
N ARG A 255 -0.57 25.07 19.13
CA ARG A 255 -1.26 26.26 18.59
C ARG A 255 -2.77 26.12 18.59
N ILE A 256 -3.31 24.93 18.20
CA ILE A 256 -4.75 24.64 18.27
C ILE A 256 -5.26 24.75 19.70
N ASN A 257 -4.47 24.29 20.68
CA ASN A 257 -4.80 24.34 22.11
C ASN A 257 -4.55 25.71 22.75
N GLU A 258 -4.24 26.75 21.94
CA GLU A 258 -3.94 28.11 22.44
C GLU A 258 -2.72 28.18 23.40
N GLU A 259 -1.81 27.18 23.31
CA GLU A 259 -0.59 27.10 24.09
C GLU A 259 0.58 27.79 23.34
N GLU A 260 0.49 29.10 23.11
CA GLU A 260 1.37 29.91 22.24
C GLU A 260 2.86 29.70 22.51
N ASP A 261 3.31 29.76 23.80
CA ASP A 261 4.73 29.60 24.15
C ASP A 261 5.28 28.23 23.74
N ARG A 262 4.47 27.19 23.89
CA ARG A 262 4.84 25.84 23.49
C ARG A 262 4.85 25.70 21.97
N ALA A 263 3.83 26.22 21.30
CA ALA A 263 3.75 26.22 19.85
C ALA A 263 5.00 26.85 19.22
N VAL A 264 5.34 28.07 19.65
CA VAL A 264 6.53 28.80 19.17
C VAL A 264 7.82 28.00 19.43
N ARG A 265 7.95 27.36 20.60
CA ARG A 265 9.12 26.54 20.92
C ARG A 265 9.30 25.36 19.98
N TYR A 266 8.22 24.61 19.71
CA TYR A 266 8.27 23.44 18.83
C TYR A 266 8.48 23.84 17.36
N LEU A 267 7.81 24.89 16.88
CA LEU A 267 7.99 25.39 15.52
C LEU A 267 9.42 25.92 15.27
N LYS A 268 9.99 26.66 16.23
CA LYS A 268 11.41 27.07 16.17
C LYS A 268 12.36 25.87 16.20
N LYS A 269 12.04 24.82 16.98
CA LYS A 269 12.86 23.61 17.00
C LYS A 269 12.84 22.91 15.66
N ALA A 270 11.66 22.77 15.02
CA ALA A 270 11.54 22.18 13.68
C ALA A 270 12.38 22.97 12.66
N HIS A 271 12.19 24.30 12.58
CA HIS A 271 12.94 25.18 11.70
C HIS A 271 14.46 25.17 11.97
N GLY A 272 14.90 24.93 13.20
CA GLY A 272 16.33 24.82 13.53
C GLY A 272 16.97 23.51 13.08
N ILE A 273 16.19 22.49 12.76
CA ILE A 273 16.67 21.20 12.23
C ILE A 273 16.66 21.24 10.69
N ASP A 274 15.58 21.72 10.12
CA ASP A 274 15.38 21.89 8.67
C ASP A 274 14.73 23.27 8.42
N PRO A 275 15.53 24.25 7.96
CA PRO A 275 15.09 25.65 7.80
C PRO A 275 14.11 25.88 6.66
#